data_2a99b3bc16ef0fa63becbf2f3612ed99
#
_entry.id   2a99b3bc16ef0fa63becbf2f3612ed99
#
_cell.length_a   1.000
_cell.length_b   1.000
_cell.length_c   1.000
_cell.angle_alpha   90.00
_cell.angle_beta   90.00
_cell.angle_gamma   90.00
#
_symmetry.space_group_name_H-M   'P 1'
#
loop_
_entity.id
_entity.type
_entity.pdbx_description
1 polymer ?
#
loop_
_entity_poly.entity_id
_entity_poly.type
_entity_poly.pdbx_seq_one_letter_code
_entity_poly.pdbx_strand_id
1 'polypeptide(L)'
;MREVRRLRGEVGRAIFYDDLEREFKEYLRSQPIGLARPEEIQYALENPDGLIPPITEEIRPLPPNFHHELAKFKVTISDACISCGLCVELCPFGVYARPEGLNKLLPPTSANCIGPLCQEKYPDHYCVDKCPTNAIAIEREPTYELLGDPRWTADLLLATYKMAETGRAPEHLEYRVGASGGGFDKIKFTFESWRVHKSTPSPSLLRGRGEPRGEGTRSHEPSTAIPLNRRPWGPKIWIPVPWYGGGMSYGSVSLQTMLSRARAAKAFGTFVSTGEGGYPEALYPYDDHIITQIATGLFGVREDTIQRVRIVEFKYAQGAKPGLGGHLLADKVTADVAKMRGSVQFSSLFSPFPFHSVYSVEDHKKHVDWVRATNPRALVSVKVSTPNDVDMVAVGSYYAGANIIHLDGGYGGTGAAPDIAKKNIAMPIEYAIPKVHKFLVQEGIRDELVLMASGGIRTAYDIAKAIALGADGCVIGTAELVALECNRCGNCERGRGCPFGIATTDPELSQLIAPDWGAQRIINLFHAWRAQLIEILQELGMRSILELRGRVDVLEYIDEMKDH
;
A
#
# COMPACT_ATOMS: atom_id res chain seq x y z
N MET A 1 -9.16 -28.16 3.88
CA MET A 1 -10.29 -29.05 4.15
C MET A 1 -10.65 -29.79 2.87
N ARG A 2 -10.69 -31.15 2.87
CA ARG A 2 -10.96 -31.94 1.64
C ARG A 2 -12.44 -32.23 1.41
N GLU A 3 -13.30 -32.00 2.42
CA GLU A 3 -14.73 -32.25 2.32
C GLU A 3 -15.52 -31.19 3.09
N VAL A 4 -16.54 -30.62 2.44
CA VAL A 4 -17.50 -29.68 3.05
C VAL A 4 -18.25 -30.32 4.24
N ARG A 5 -18.42 -31.65 4.24
CA ARG A 5 -19.03 -32.39 5.35
C ARG A 5 -18.33 -32.22 6.69
N ARG A 6 -17.01 -31.92 6.69
CA ARG A 6 -16.22 -31.64 7.91
C ARG A 6 -16.54 -30.29 8.54
N LEU A 7 -17.26 -29.41 7.85
CA LEU A 7 -17.77 -28.15 8.39
C LEU A 7 -19.09 -28.32 9.15
N ARG A 8 -19.70 -29.49 9.09
CA ARG A 8 -20.99 -29.73 9.73
C ARG A 8 -20.82 -29.64 11.25
N GLY A 9 -21.53 -28.70 11.88
CA GLY A 9 -21.45 -28.43 13.31
C GLY A 9 -20.28 -27.55 13.76
N GLU A 10 -19.41 -27.12 12.85
CA GLU A 10 -18.29 -26.20 13.15
C GLU A 10 -18.75 -24.73 13.11
N VAL A 11 -19.73 -24.41 13.93
CA VAL A 11 -20.26 -23.05 14.07
C VAL A 11 -19.14 -22.12 14.56
N GLY A 12 -18.94 -21.00 13.85
CA GLY A 12 -17.91 -20.02 14.16
C GLY A 12 -16.57 -20.23 13.44
N ARG A 13 -16.37 -21.37 12.76
CA ARG A 13 -15.16 -21.60 11.94
C ARG A 13 -15.33 -21.25 10.46
N ALA A 14 -16.57 -21.10 10.00
CA ALA A 14 -16.87 -20.60 8.67
C ALA A 14 -17.67 -19.31 8.80
N ILE A 15 -17.30 -18.31 8.00
CA ILE A 15 -18.01 -17.04 7.92
C ILE A 15 -18.68 -17.00 6.55
N PHE A 16 -20.00 -16.78 6.54
CA PHE A 16 -20.73 -16.55 5.29
C PHE A 16 -20.48 -15.12 4.82
N TYR A 17 -20.12 -14.97 3.58
CA TYR A 17 -19.81 -13.67 3.00
C TYR A 17 -20.99 -12.70 3.08
N ASP A 18 -22.20 -13.18 2.86
CA ASP A 18 -23.43 -12.39 2.93
C ASP A 18 -23.70 -11.82 4.33
N ASP A 19 -23.35 -12.57 5.38
CA ASP A 19 -23.48 -12.10 6.75
C ASP A 19 -22.48 -10.97 7.04
N LEU A 20 -21.24 -11.14 6.60
CA LEU A 20 -20.21 -10.09 6.72
C LEU A 20 -20.60 -8.82 5.97
N GLU A 21 -21.12 -8.96 4.75
CA GLU A 21 -21.53 -7.83 3.93
C GLU A 21 -22.72 -7.09 4.56
N ARG A 22 -23.68 -7.83 5.12
CA ARG A 22 -24.82 -7.25 5.84
C ARG A 22 -24.34 -6.45 7.06
N GLU A 23 -23.54 -7.06 7.93
CA GLU A 23 -22.99 -6.41 9.14
C GLU A 23 -22.16 -5.17 8.76
N PHE A 24 -21.43 -5.24 7.68
CA PHE A 24 -20.63 -4.13 7.18
C PHE A 24 -21.49 -2.97 6.66
N LYS A 25 -22.56 -3.26 5.88
CA LYS A 25 -23.52 -2.24 5.45
C LYS A 25 -24.25 -1.57 6.62
N GLU A 26 -24.57 -2.34 7.67
CA GLU A 26 -25.13 -1.81 8.93
C GLU A 26 -24.13 -0.87 9.63
N TYR A 27 -22.86 -1.26 9.68
CA TYR A 27 -21.80 -0.44 10.27
C TYR A 27 -21.62 0.88 9.51
N LEU A 28 -21.61 0.87 8.19
CA LEU A 28 -21.52 2.11 7.39
C LEU A 28 -22.70 3.07 7.60
N ARG A 29 -23.85 2.56 8.04
CA ARG A 29 -25.04 3.38 8.37
C ARG A 29 -25.07 3.81 9.84
N SER A 30 -24.13 3.36 10.65
CA SER A 30 -24.07 3.72 12.07
C SER A 30 -23.50 5.12 12.29
N GLN A 31 -23.65 5.63 13.52
CA GLN A 31 -22.99 6.87 13.91
C GLN A 31 -21.47 6.65 14.05
N PRO A 32 -20.65 7.64 13.75
CA PRO A 32 -19.22 7.62 14.02
C PRO A 32 -18.90 7.25 15.47
N ILE A 33 -17.93 6.36 15.67
CA ILE A 33 -17.47 5.91 16.99
C ILE A 33 -15.94 5.91 17.07
N GLY A 34 -15.40 5.95 18.28
CA GLY A 34 -13.96 5.84 18.52
C GLY A 34 -13.15 6.91 17.80
N LEU A 35 -13.70 8.13 17.68
CA LEU A 35 -13.04 9.28 17.07
C LEU A 35 -11.73 9.59 17.81
N ALA A 36 -10.77 10.19 17.10
CA ALA A 36 -9.52 10.61 17.72
C ALA A 36 -9.76 11.70 18.76
N ARG A 37 -8.93 11.72 19.77
CA ARG A 37 -9.00 12.72 20.83
C ARG A 37 -8.58 14.08 20.31
N PRO A 38 -9.26 15.18 20.72
CA PRO A 38 -8.90 16.54 20.30
C PRO A 38 -7.43 16.91 20.58
N GLU A 39 -6.88 16.41 21.67
CA GLU A 39 -5.49 16.67 22.05
C GLU A 39 -4.49 16.05 21.08
N GLU A 40 -4.78 14.86 20.53
CA GLU A 40 -3.95 14.24 19.50
C GLU A 40 -4.01 15.01 18.18
N ILE A 41 -5.20 15.47 17.81
CA ILE A 41 -5.40 16.31 16.61
C ILE A 41 -4.61 17.61 16.76
N GLN A 42 -4.72 18.27 17.89
CA GLN A 42 -3.99 19.52 18.16
C GLN A 42 -2.48 19.28 18.11
N TYR A 43 -2.00 18.19 18.71
CA TYR A 43 -0.60 17.82 18.67
C TYR A 43 -0.09 17.60 17.23
N ALA A 44 -0.88 16.90 16.40
CA ALA A 44 -0.54 16.66 15.00
C ALA A 44 -0.48 17.94 14.15
N LEU A 45 -1.20 18.98 14.54
CA LEU A 45 -1.20 20.29 13.87
C LEU A 45 -0.04 21.18 14.33
N GLU A 46 0.31 21.16 15.60
CA GLU A 46 1.30 22.06 16.19
C GLU A 46 2.71 21.47 16.25
N ASN A 47 2.83 20.14 16.39
CA ASN A 47 4.11 19.44 16.60
C ASN A 47 5.00 20.12 17.65
N PRO A 48 4.51 20.37 18.88
CA PRO A 48 5.14 21.27 19.84
C PRO A 48 6.54 20.82 20.28
N ASP A 49 6.75 19.50 20.35
CA ASP A 49 8.01 18.90 20.79
C ASP A 49 8.91 18.48 19.59
N GLY A 50 8.48 18.77 18.35
CA GLY A 50 9.21 18.37 17.15
C GLY A 50 9.31 16.86 16.92
N LEU A 51 8.40 16.06 17.49
CA LEU A 51 8.44 14.59 17.39
C LEU A 51 7.95 14.06 16.03
N ILE A 52 7.20 14.86 15.27
CA ILE A 52 6.83 14.51 13.90
C ILE A 52 8.03 14.82 13.02
N PRO A 53 8.72 13.80 12.47
CA PRO A 53 9.91 14.04 11.67
C PRO A 53 9.56 14.73 10.35
N PRO A 54 10.45 15.57 9.80
CA PRO A 54 10.27 16.15 8.49
C PRO A 54 10.44 15.09 7.41
N ILE A 55 9.77 15.28 6.26
CA ILE A 55 10.08 14.60 5.02
C ILE A 55 11.29 15.29 4.42
N THR A 56 12.40 14.56 4.18
CA THR A 56 13.70 15.13 3.83
C THR A 56 14.04 15.09 2.36
N GLU A 57 13.35 14.27 1.58
CA GLU A 57 13.59 14.11 0.14
C GLU A 57 12.39 14.59 -0.67
N GLU A 58 12.70 15.25 -1.79
CA GLU A 58 11.70 15.81 -2.69
C GLU A 58 11.39 14.87 -3.86
N ILE A 59 10.35 15.21 -4.62
CA ILE A 59 10.02 14.56 -5.87
C ILE A 59 11.15 14.81 -6.88
N ARG A 60 11.67 13.73 -7.46
CA ARG A 60 12.55 13.77 -8.62
C ARG A 60 12.00 12.83 -9.69
N PRO A 61 11.55 13.34 -10.85
CA PRO A 61 11.12 12.48 -11.94
C PRO A 61 12.23 11.53 -12.38
N LEU A 62 11.89 10.26 -12.57
CA LEU A 62 12.81 9.20 -12.96
C LEU A 62 12.24 8.41 -14.14
N PRO A 63 13.10 8.00 -15.10
CA PRO A 63 12.66 7.09 -16.14
C PRO A 63 12.38 5.69 -15.54
N PRO A 64 11.53 4.89 -16.20
CA PRO A 64 11.38 3.47 -15.88
C PRO A 64 12.70 2.72 -16.12
N ASN A 65 12.90 1.62 -15.39
CA ASN A 65 14.10 0.79 -15.51
C ASN A 65 13.95 -0.25 -16.64
N PHE A 66 12.74 -0.73 -16.87
CA PHE A 66 12.42 -1.79 -17.81
C PHE A 66 11.65 -1.31 -19.04
N HIS A 67 11.82 -0.09 -19.51
CA HIS A 67 11.27 0.47 -20.76
C HIS A 67 9.82 0.06 -21.09
N HIS A 68 8.95 0.04 -20.10
CA HIS A 68 7.55 -0.30 -20.32
C HIS A 68 6.79 0.95 -20.78
N GLU A 69 6.78 1.21 -22.07
CA GLU A 69 5.75 2.06 -22.67
C GLU A 69 4.43 1.28 -22.71
N LEU A 70 3.86 1.05 -21.53
CA LEU A 70 2.55 0.41 -21.43
C LEU A 70 1.49 1.44 -21.80
N ALA A 71 0.90 1.25 -22.96
CA ALA A 71 -0.19 2.07 -23.44
C ALA A 71 -1.52 1.33 -23.19
N LYS A 72 -2.54 2.03 -22.71
CA LYS A 72 -3.92 1.50 -22.66
C LYS A 72 -4.52 1.41 -24.05
N PHE A 73 -4.13 2.31 -24.93
CA PHE A 73 -4.56 2.41 -26.30
C PHE A 73 -3.37 2.44 -27.23
N LYS A 74 -3.47 1.73 -28.33
CA LYS A 74 -2.52 1.78 -29.45
C LYS A 74 -3.01 2.79 -30.47
N VAL A 75 -2.17 3.78 -30.75
CA VAL A 75 -2.42 4.79 -31.78
C VAL A 75 -1.64 4.39 -33.04
N THR A 76 -2.35 4.25 -34.14
CA THR A 76 -1.74 3.96 -35.45
C THR A 76 -2.05 5.07 -36.44
N ILE A 77 -1.06 5.35 -37.30
CA ILE A 77 -1.20 6.30 -38.41
C ILE A 77 -0.98 5.51 -39.70
N SER A 78 -2.00 5.48 -40.56
CA SER A 78 -1.93 4.79 -41.85
C SER A 78 -1.18 5.60 -42.93
N ASP A 79 -0.88 4.95 -44.06
CA ASP A 79 -0.23 5.58 -45.21
C ASP A 79 -1.08 6.69 -45.86
N ALA A 80 -2.35 6.82 -45.51
CA ALA A 80 -3.21 7.93 -45.91
C ALA A 80 -2.83 9.26 -45.26
N CYS A 81 -1.87 9.25 -44.33
CA CYS A 81 -1.43 10.47 -43.64
C CYS A 81 -0.67 11.39 -44.56
N ILE A 82 -1.14 12.64 -44.70
CA ILE A 82 -0.51 13.71 -45.50
C ILE A 82 0.44 14.56 -44.67
N SER A 83 0.75 14.19 -43.44
CA SER A 83 1.65 14.92 -42.51
C SER A 83 1.28 16.40 -42.30
N CYS A 84 -0.01 16.76 -42.33
CA CYS A 84 -0.49 18.12 -42.14
C CYS A 84 -0.17 18.73 -40.77
N GLY A 85 0.07 17.90 -39.74
CA GLY A 85 0.45 18.37 -38.40
C GLY A 85 -0.74 18.70 -37.50
N LEU A 86 -1.99 18.64 -37.96
CA LEU A 86 -3.16 19.01 -37.18
C LEU A 86 -3.29 18.20 -35.87
N CYS A 87 -2.95 16.92 -35.90
CA CYS A 87 -2.96 16.08 -34.71
C CYS A 87 -1.94 16.52 -33.62
N VAL A 88 -0.82 17.15 -34.03
CA VAL A 88 0.17 17.71 -33.09
C VAL A 88 -0.41 18.93 -32.37
N GLU A 89 -1.12 19.78 -33.12
CA GLU A 89 -1.74 20.99 -32.56
C GLU A 89 -2.95 20.69 -31.69
N LEU A 90 -3.72 19.66 -32.06
CA LEU A 90 -4.96 19.29 -31.33
C LEU A 90 -4.70 18.52 -30.05
N CYS A 91 -3.66 17.67 -29.98
CA CYS A 91 -3.47 16.75 -28.87
C CYS A 91 -2.78 17.43 -27.66
N PRO A 92 -3.51 17.72 -26.56
CA PRO A 92 -2.92 18.34 -25.37
C PRO A 92 -2.03 17.37 -24.56
N PHE A 93 -2.08 16.07 -24.90
CA PHE A 93 -1.36 15.01 -24.16
C PHE A 93 0.01 14.68 -24.77
N GLY A 94 0.42 15.33 -25.86
CA GLY A 94 1.73 15.08 -26.48
C GLY A 94 1.87 13.69 -27.11
N VAL A 95 0.78 13.12 -27.62
CA VAL A 95 0.81 11.83 -28.36
C VAL A 95 1.58 11.95 -29.65
N TYR A 96 1.49 13.09 -30.33
CA TYR A 96 2.11 13.33 -31.62
C TYR A 96 3.21 14.40 -31.54
N ALA A 97 4.28 14.17 -32.25
CA ALA A 97 5.36 15.13 -32.37
C ALA A 97 5.83 15.25 -33.84
N ARG A 98 6.20 16.47 -34.24
CA ARG A 98 6.83 16.75 -35.50
C ARG A 98 8.09 17.61 -35.24
N PRO A 99 9.29 17.07 -35.46
CA PRO A 99 10.53 17.83 -35.27
C PRO A 99 10.61 19.02 -36.23
N GLU A 100 11.22 20.08 -35.75
CA GLU A 100 11.48 21.26 -36.61
C GLU A 100 12.31 20.86 -37.84
N GLY A 101 11.88 21.33 -39.01
CA GLY A 101 12.55 21.06 -40.29
C GLY A 101 12.22 19.70 -40.94
N LEU A 102 11.39 18.85 -40.30
CA LEU A 102 10.92 17.60 -40.88
C LEU A 102 9.45 17.68 -41.29
N ASN A 103 9.14 17.31 -42.53
CA ASN A 103 7.75 17.19 -43.01
C ASN A 103 7.12 15.82 -42.69
N LYS A 104 7.58 15.17 -41.62
CA LYS A 104 7.09 13.86 -41.20
C LYS A 104 6.81 13.83 -39.70
N LEU A 105 5.71 13.19 -39.30
CA LEU A 105 5.41 12.92 -37.92
C LEU A 105 6.32 11.81 -37.35
N LEU A 106 6.71 11.95 -36.11
CA LEU A 106 7.30 10.82 -35.37
C LEU A 106 6.22 9.75 -35.07
N PRO A 107 6.63 8.49 -34.80
CA PRO A 107 5.72 7.49 -34.31
C PRO A 107 4.95 8.02 -33.09
N PRO A 108 3.63 7.75 -32.98
CA PRO A 108 2.84 8.25 -31.87
C PRO A 108 3.30 7.68 -30.53
N THR A 109 3.40 8.51 -29.50
CA THR A 109 3.62 8.07 -28.12
C THR A 109 2.29 7.58 -27.53
N SER A 110 1.93 6.34 -27.87
CA SER A 110 0.65 5.73 -27.48
C SER A 110 0.38 5.75 -25.98
N ALA A 111 1.43 5.69 -25.14
CA ALA A 111 1.32 5.75 -23.69
C ALA A 111 0.66 7.03 -23.15
N ASN A 112 0.67 8.10 -23.94
CA ASN A 112 0.06 9.37 -23.56
C ASN A 112 -1.42 9.48 -24.03
N CYS A 113 -1.92 8.49 -24.80
CA CYS A 113 -3.27 8.55 -25.35
C CYS A 113 -4.31 8.11 -24.32
N ILE A 114 -5.34 8.93 -24.12
CA ILE A 114 -6.47 8.63 -23.22
C ILE A 114 -7.66 7.96 -23.97
N GLY A 115 -7.50 7.67 -25.26
CA GLY A 115 -8.48 6.93 -26.07
C GLY A 115 -9.85 7.60 -26.19
N PRO A 116 -10.95 6.82 -26.13
CA PRO A 116 -12.33 7.35 -26.24
C PRO A 116 -12.68 8.42 -25.19
N LEU A 117 -12.02 8.42 -24.04
CA LEU A 117 -12.21 9.45 -23.02
C LEU A 117 -11.88 10.86 -23.54
N CYS A 118 -10.96 10.95 -24.55
CA CYS A 118 -10.68 12.20 -25.24
C CYS A 118 -11.88 12.73 -26.01
N GLN A 119 -12.60 11.84 -26.72
CA GLN A 119 -13.81 12.22 -27.46
C GLN A 119 -14.92 12.70 -26.51
N GLU A 120 -15.06 12.05 -25.35
CA GLU A 120 -16.07 12.39 -24.34
C GLU A 120 -15.77 13.73 -23.63
N LYS A 121 -14.52 13.92 -23.17
CA LYS A 121 -14.12 15.09 -22.36
C LYS A 121 -13.66 16.29 -23.18
N TYR A 122 -13.03 16.03 -24.34
CA TYR A 122 -12.37 17.03 -25.18
C TYR A 122 -12.73 16.82 -26.66
N PRO A 123 -14.02 16.88 -27.05
CA PRO A 123 -14.47 16.53 -28.41
C PRO A 123 -13.79 17.38 -29.50
N ASP A 124 -13.43 18.62 -29.19
CA ASP A 124 -12.71 19.51 -30.13
C ASP A 124 -11.25 19.10 -30.35
N HIS A 125 -10.68 18.31 -29.45
CA HIS A 125 -9.30 17.82 -29.50
C HIS A 125 -9.20 16.36 -29.95
N TYR A 126 -10.34 15.68 -30.22
CA TYR A 126 -10.32 14.27 -30.59
C TYR A 126 -9.77 14.09 -32.01
N CYS A 127 -8.53 13.67 -32.11
CA CYS A 127 -7.75 13.65 -33.34
C CYS A 127 -8.29 12.70 -34.42
N VAL A 128 -9.02 11.64 -34.06
CA VAL A 128 -9.60 10.69 -35.01
C VAL A 128 -10.65 11.38 -35.87
N ASP A 129 -11.59 12.10 -35.26
CA ASP A 129 -12.69 12.77 -35.95
C ASP A 129 -12.23 14.01 -36.74
N LYS A 130 -11.09 14.59 -36.35
CA LYS A 130 -10.55 15.80 -36.98
C LYS A 130 -9.52 15.51 -38.06
N CYS A 131 -9.10 14.26 -38.24
CA CYS A 131 -8.12 13.90 -39.26
C CYS A 131 -8.71 14.04 -40.68
N PRO A 132 -8.18 14.91 -41.56
CA PRO A 132 -8.80 15.18 -42.84
C PRO A 132 -8.74 13.98 -43.81
N THR A 133 -7.86 13.02 -43.56
CA THR A 133 -7.69 11.81 -44.39
C THR A 133 -8.09 10.52 -43.66
N ASN A 134 -8.68 10.63 -42.48
CA ASN A 134 -9.02 9.49 -41.62
C ASN A 134 -7.83 8.53 -41.39
N ALA A 135 -6.63 9.07 -41.30
CA ALA A 135 -5.41 8.28 -41.19
C ALA A 135 -5.13 7.74 -39.78
N ILE A 136 -5.82 8.27 -38.76
CA ILE A 136 -5.58 7.92 -37.34
C ILE A 136 -6.59 6.89 -36.86
N ALA A 137 -6.09 5.79 -36.30
CA ALA A 137 -6.91 4.83 -35.59
C ALA A 137 -6.40 4.68 -34.14
N ILE A 138 -7.34 4.52 -33.21
CA ILE A 138 -7.08 4.28 -31.79
C ILE A 138 -7.80 3.00 -31.40
N GLU A 139 -7.03 2.00 -31.02
CA GLU A 139 -7.53 0.68 -30.62
C GLU A 139 -7.08 0.36 -29.21
N ARG A 140 -7.79 -0.54 -28.52
CA ARG A 140 -7.36 -1.03 -27.22
C ARG A 140 -6.12 -1.91 -27.39
N GLU A 141 -5.09 -1.71 -26.52
CA GLU A 141 -3.87 -2.51 -26.61
C GLU A 141 -4.09 -3.87 -25.93
N PRO A 142 -4.04 -5.00 -26.67
CA PRO A 142 -4.35 -6.31 -26.07
C PRO A 142 -3.43 -6.71 -24.92
N THR A 143 -2.16 -6.30 -24.96
CA THR A 143 -1.20 -6.62 -23.90
C THR A 143 -1.51 -5.90 -22.60
N TYR A 144 -2.19 -4.76 -22.66
CA TYR A 144 -2.64 -4.02 -21.48
C TYR A 144 -3.63 -4.83 -20.64
N GLU A 145 -4.57 -5.53 -21.28
CA GLU A 145 -5.59 -6.34 -20.61
C GLU A 145 -5.00 -7.57 -19.89
N LEU A 146 -3.78 -7.99 -20.27
CA LEU A 146 -3.09 -9.13 -19.66
C LEU A 146 -2.25 -8.73 -18.44
N LEU A 147 -2.17 -7.44 -18.13
CA LEU A 147 -1.38 -6.95 -17.00
C LEU A 147 -2.11 -7.14 -15.67
N GLY A 148 -1.32 -7.50 -14.66
CA GLY A 148 -1.81 -7.53 -13.29
C GLY A 148 -2.62 -8.78 -12.93
N ASP A 149 -3.49 -8.59 -12.00
CA ASP A 149 -4.43 -9.61 -11.49
C ASP A 149 -5.76 -8.91 -11.09
N PRO A 150 -6.82 -9.66 -10.73
CA PRO A 150 -8.11 -9.03 -10.39
C PRO A 150 -8.05 -8.01 -9.24
N ARG A 151 -7.01 -8.03 -8.40
CA ARG A 151 -6.81 -7.06 -7.32
C ARG A 151 -5.91 -5.90 -7.70
N TRP A 152 -4.98 -6.15 -8.63
CA TRP A 152 -4.07 -5.16 -9.18
C TRP A 152 -4.32 -5.06 -10.68
N THR A 153 -5.37 -4.35 -11.04
CA THR A 153 -5.76 -4.14 -12.44
C THR A 153 -4.68 -3.40 -13.22
N ALA A 154 -4.75 -3.46 -14.54
CA ALA A 154 -3.81 -2.76 -15.41
C ALA A 154 -3.80 -1.24 -15.15
N ASP A 155 -4.98 -0.61 -14.98
CA ASP A 155 -5.10 0.82 -14.65
C ASP A 155 -4.40 1.15 -13.33
N LEU A 156 -4.55 0.30 -12.31
CA LEU A 156 -3.92 0.51 -11.01
C LEU A 156 -2.40 0.34 -11.06
N LEU A 157 -1.90 -0.66 -11.80
CA LEU A 157 -0.46 -0.84 -12.01
C LEU A 157 0.14 0.38 -12.72
N LEU A 158 -0.49 0.80 -13.84
CA LEU A 158 0.00 1.94 -14.61
C LEU A 158 -0.06 3.24 -13.80
N ALA A 159 -1.13 3.45 -13.03
CA ALA A 159 -1.23 4.61 -12.14
C ALA A 159 -0.10 4.62 -11.10
N THR A 160 0.21 3.47 -10.51
CA THR A 160 1.30 3.36 -9.53
C THR A 160 2.66 3.59 -10.17
N TYR A 161 2.90 3.05 -11.38
CA TYR A 161 4.14 3.32 -12.14
C TYR A 161 4.30 4.82 -12.41
N LYS A 162 3.24 5.50 -12.87
CA LYS A 162 3.29 6.94 -13.15
C LYS A 162 3.50 7.77 -11.89
N MET A 163 2.86 7.43 -10.78
CA MET A 163 3.13 8.07 -9.50
C MET A 163 4.58 7.87 -9.06
N ALA A 164 5.14 6.67 -9.22
CA ALA A 164 6.54 6.38 -8.90
C ALA A 164 7.54 7.10 -9.83
N GLU A 165 7.18 7.33 -11.09
CA GLU A 165 8.00 8.07 -12.05
C GLU A 165 7.98 9.58 -11.79
N THR A 166 6.81 10.15 -11.50
CA THR A 166 6.58 11.59 -11.57
C THR A 166 6.28 12.24 -10.22
N GLY A 167 5.97 11.48 -9.19
CA GLY A 167 5.45 11.97 -7.92
C GLY A 167 4.03 12.55 -8.00
N ARG A 168 3.29 12.28 -9.09
CA ARG A 168 1.96 12.83 -9.35
C ARG A 168 1.01 11.75 -9.79
N ALA A 169 -0.24 11.86 -9.33
CA ALA A 169 -1.30 10.95 -9.73
C ALA A 169 -1.75 11.22 -11.18
N PRO A 170 -1.95 10.18 -12.01
CA PRO A 170 -2.50 10.35 -13.35
C PRO A 170 -4.02 10.64 -13.30
N GLU A 171 -4.48 11.56 -14.14
CA GLU A 171 -5.88 12.00 -14.16
C GLU A 171 -6.81 11.12 -15.00
N HIS A 172 -6.25 10.28 -15.88
CA HIS A 172 -6.99 9.56 -16.91
C HIS A 172 -7.11 8.05 -16.67
N LEU A 173 -6.64 7.57 -15.49
CA LEU A 173 -6.74 6.17 -15.08
C LEU A 173 -7.69 6.04 -13.89
N GLU A 174 -8.56 5.02 -13.92
CA GLU A 174 -9.43 4.76 -12.79
C GLU A 174 -8.76 3.78 -11.81
N TYR A 175 -8.45 4.25 -10.62
CA TYR A 175 -7.79 3.48 -9.57
C TYR A 175 -8.34 3.76 -8.15
N ARG A 176 -9.38 4.57 -8.02
CA ARG A 176 -10.00 4.98 -6.73
C ARG A 176 -11.05 3.99 -6.27
N VAL A 177 -11.82 3.53 -7.23
CA VAL A 177 -12.79 2.44 -7.13
C VAL A 177 -12.47 1.50 -8.27
N GLY A 178 -12.23 0.26 -7.97
CA GLY A 178 -11.74 -0.67 -8.97
C GLY A 178 -12.78 -1.69 -9.42
N ALA A 179 -12.44 -2.36 -10.51
CA ALA A 179 -13.21 -3.47 -11.05
C ALA A 179 -12.94 -4.79 -10.31
N SER A 180 -12.21 -4.78 -9.18
CA SER A 180 -11.84 -6.01 -8.46
C SER A 180 -13.02 -6.70 -7.76
N GLY A 181 -14.17 -6.04 -7.66
CA GLY A 181 -15.40 -6.61 -7.12
C GLY A 181 -15.37 -6.86 -5.62
N GLY A 182 -14.39 -6.32 -4.89
CA GLY A 182 -14.30 -6.48 -3.44
C GLY A 182 -13.23 -5.60 -2.82
N GLY A 183 -13.09 -5.68 -1.52
CA GLY A 183 -12.21 -4.80 -0.77
C GLY A 183 -12.73 -3.38 -0.74
N PHE A 184 -11.82 -2.43 -0.67
CA PHE A 184 -12.14 -1.01 -0.69
C PHE A 184 -12.79 -0.53 -2.00
N ASP A 185 -12.79 -1.35 -3.05
CA ASP A 185 -13.44 -1.03 -4.33
C ASP A 185 -14.97 -0.96 -4.22
N LYS A 186 -15.57 -1.63 -3.22
CA LYS A 186 -17.01 -1.54 -2.92
C LYS A 186 -17.42 -0.33 -2.08
N ILE A 187 -16.49 0.56 -1.77
CA ILE A 187 -16.72 1.73 -0.93
C ILE A 187 -16.23 2.97 -1.67
N LYS A 188 -17.00 4.05 -1.62
CA LYS A 188 -16.59 5.37 -2.09
C LYS A 188 -16.79 6.42 -1.01
N PHE A 189 -16.12 7.55 -1.13
CA PHE A 189 -16.43 8.73 -0.33
C PHE A 189 -17.70 9.41 -0.83
N THR A 190 -18.44 10.06 0.06
CA THR A 190 -19.70 10.74 -0.25
C THR A 190 -19.55 11.90 -1.24
N PHE A 191 -18.35 12.51 -1.35
CA PHE A 191 -18.03 13.54 -2.33
C PHE A 191 -17.70 12.97 -3.72
N GLU A 192 -17.42 11.68 -3.87
CA GLU A 192 -17.13 11.03 -5.15
C GLU A 192 -18.43 10.79 -5.93
N SER A 193 -18.68 11.56 -6.98
CA SER A 193 -19.81 11.29 -7.87
C SER A 193 -19.49 10.13 -8.81
N TRP A 194 -20.48 9.22 -9.05
CA TRP A 194 -20.39 8.13 -10.03
C TRP A 194 -20.31 8.60 -11.49
N ARG A 195 -20.67 9.83 -11.74
CA ARG A 195 -20.51 10.39 -13.08
C ARG A 195 -19.03 10.60 -13.29
N VAL A 196 -18.52 9.92 -14.33
CA VAL A 196 -17.21 10.15 -14.93
C VAL A 196 -16.78 11.58 -14.63
N HIS A 197 -15.70 11.74 -13.89
CA HIS A 197 -15.27 13.04 -13.40
C HIS A 197 -15.35 14.06 -14.54
N LYS A 198 -16.24 15.02 -14.41
CA LYS A 198 -15.96 16.33 -14.97
C LYS A 198 -14.75 16.80 -14.19
N SER A 199 -13.56 16.44 -14.67
CA SER A 199 -12.33 17.05 -14.19
C SER A 199 -12.42 18.53 -14.60
N THR A 200 -13.03 19.35 -13.76
CA THR A 200 -12.52 20.70 -13.68
C THR A 200 -11.09 20.54 -13.18
N PRO A 201 -10.08 20.98 -13.94
CA PRO A 201 -8.72 20.99 -13.45
C PRO A 201 -8.77 21.66 -12.08
N SER A 202 -8.14 21.03 -11.08
CA SER A 202 -7.99 21.69 -9.78
C SER A 202 -7.51 23.10 -10.02
N PRO A 203 -8.11 24.15 -9.44
CA PRO A 203 -7.72 25.54 -9.67
C PRO A 203 -6.23 25.81 -9.48
N SER A 204 -5.53 24.92 -8.78
CA SER A 204 -4.08 24.96 -8.57
C SER A 204 -3.25 24.64 -9.82
N LEU A 205 -3.78 23.95 -10.84
CA LEU A 205 -3.03 23.58 -12.05
C LEU A 205 -3.21 24.60 -13.19
N LEU A 206 -4.22 25.48 -13.16
CA LEU A 206 -4.44 26.52 -14.17
C LEU A 206 -3.79 27.87 -13.83
N ARG A 207 -3.18 28.03 -12.66
CA ARG A 207 -2.43 29.25 -12.36
C ARG A 207 -1.03 29.16 -12.95
N GLY A 208 -0.93 29.66 -14.18
CA GLY A 208 0.33 30.11 -14.78
C GLY A 208 1.04 31.07 -13.81
N ARG A 209 2.35 31.05 -13.86
CA ARG A 209 3.25 31.94 -13.09
C ARG A 209 2.74 33.39 -13.14
N GLY A 210 2.43 33.94 -11.97
CA GLY A 210 2.42 35.38 -11.78
C GLY A 210 1.14 36.03 -11.33
N GLU A 211 0.57 35.66 -10.16
CA GLU A 211 -0.18 36.63 -9.37
C GLU A 211 0.24 36.51 -7.89
N PRO A 212 0.58 37.63 -7.23
CA PRO A 212 0.92 37.61 -5.81
C PRO A 212 -0.36 37.29 -5.00
N ARG A 213 -0.26 36.27 -4.14
CA ARG A 213 -1.30 35.95 -3.15
C ARG A 213 -1.46 37.16 -2.23
N GLY A 214 -2.67 37.75 -2.21
CA GLY A 214 -3.04 38.69 -1.17
C GLY A 214 -2.84 38.05 0.21
N GLU A 215 -2.30 38.80 1.15
CA GLU A 215 -2.16 38.44 2.57
C GLU A 215 -3.56 38.26 3.19
N GLY A 216 -4.10 37.04 3.10
CA GLY A 216 -5.36 36.65 3.71
C GLY A 216 -5.28 35.19 4.09
N THR A 217 -5.17 34.93 5.43
CA THR A 217 -5.26 33.63 6.12
C THR A 217 -4.55 32.47 5.40
N ARG A 218 -3.34 32.13 5.86
CA ARG A 218 -2.68 30.87 5.52
C ARG A 218 -3.60 29.74 5.94
N SER A 219 -4.33 29.15 5.00
CA SER A 219 -4.96 27.85 5.21
C SER A 219 -3.81 26.86 5.42
N HIS A 220 -3.60 26.42 6.66
CA HIS A 220 -2.59 25.41 6.96
C HIS A 220 -2.95 24.14 6.19
N GLU A 221 -1.96 23.57 5.49
CA GLU A 221 -2.08 22.27 4.84
C GLU A 221 -2.51 21.22 5.89
N PRO A 222 -3.52 20.35 5.60
CA PRO A 222 -3.93 19.32 6.54
C PRO A 222 -2.77 18.40 6.95
N SER A 223 -2.70 18.05 8.25
CA SER A 223 -1.69 17.13 8.77
C SER A 223 -2.04 15.68 8.42
N THR A 224 -1.07 14.94 7.88
CA THR A 224 -1.19 13.49 7.62
C THR A 224 -0.51 12.64 8.71
N ALA A 225 0.01 13.27 9.77
CA ALA A 225 0.78 12.60 10.82
C ALA A 225 -0.09 11.78 11.77
N ILE A 226 0.47 10.66 12.23
CA ILE A 226 -0.16 9.77 13.22
C ILE A 226 0.83 9.38 14.34
N PRO A 227 0.35 9.14 15.58
CA PRO A 227 1.15 8.53 16.63
C PRO A 227 1.25 7.02 16.43
N LEU A 228 2.37 6.42 16.82
CA LEU A 228 2.55 4.96 16.89
C LEU A 228 2.50 4.41 18.32
N ASN A 229 2.33 5.28 19.32
CA ASN A 229 2.14 4.88 20.71
C ASN A 229 1.13 5.79 21.40
N ARG A 230 0.09 5.21 21.99
CA ARG A 230 -0.92 5.89 22.81
C ARG A 230 -0.87 5.48 24.28
N ARG A 231 0.01 4.52 24.63
CA ARG A 231 0.20 4.14 26.02
C ARG A 231 0.83 5.31 26.81
N PRO A 232 0.51 5.45 28.09
CA PRO A 232 1.13 6.47 28.94
C PRO A 232 2.61 6.19 29.22
N TRP A 233 3.10 5.03 28.81
CA TRP A 233 4.47 4.57 28.97
C TRP A 233 5.10 4.21 27.63
N GLY A 234 6.44 4.06 27.63
CA GLY A 234 7.22 3.79 26.42
C GLY A 234 7.53 5.04 25.60
N PRO A 235 8.29 4.88 24.50
CA PRO A 235 8.69 6.00 23.67
C PRO A 235 7.52 6.60 22.92
N LYS A 236 7.49 7.93 22.83
CA LYS A 236 6.56 8.64 21.94
C LYS A 236 7.16 8.66 20.55
N ILE A 237 6.49 8.03 19.60
CA ILE A 237 6.90 7.96 18.19
C ILE A 237 5.75 8.46 17.34
N TRP A 238 6.04 9.39 16.45
CA TRP A 238 5.13 9.89 15.42
C TRP A 238 5.73 9.64 14.04
N ILE A 239 4.88 9.47 13.05
CA ILE A 239 5.25 9.41 11.64
C ILE A 239 4.43 10.43 10.85
N PRO A 240 5.02 11.11 9.83
CA PRO A 240 4.36 12.21 9.13
C PRO A 240 3.30 11.75 8.12
N VAL A 241 3.20 10.45 7.86
CA VAL A 241 2.23 9.84 6.95
C VAL A 241 1.58 8.62 7.61
N PRO A 242 0.30 8.32 7.34
CA PRO A 242 -0.41 7.26 8.05
C PRO A 242 -0.10 5.85 7.50
N TRP A 243 1.17 5.60 7.14
CA TRP A 243 1.62 4.27 6.70
C TRP A 243 3.09 4.02 6.97
N TYR A 244 3.44 2.74 6.97
CA TYR A 244 4.81 2.24 6.90
C TYR A 244 4.92 0.97 6.05
N GLY A 245 6.13 0.61 5.66
CA GLY A 245 6.40 -0.54 4.78
C GLY A 245 6.25 -1.88 5.49
N GLY A 246 5.53 -2.81 4.86
CA GLY A 246 5.24 -4.15 5.38
C GLY A 246 6.43 -5.11 5.37
N GLY A 247 6.35 -6.16 6.17
CA GLY A 247 7.41 -7.14 6.36
C GLY A 247 7.74 -7.94 5.10
N MET A 248 8.96 -7.79 4.62
CA MET A 248 9.55 -8.57 3.53
C MET A 248 10.98 -8.96 3.93
N SER A 249 11.21 -10.27 4.09
CA SER A 249 12.48 -10.77 4.60
C SER A 249 13.55 -10.84 3.52
N TYR A 250 14.83 -10.74 3.94
CA TYR A 250 15.95 -11.04 3.07
C TYR A 250 15.88 -12.50 2.60
N GLY A 251 15.94 -12.70 1.31
CA GLY A 251 15.68 -13.98 0.64
C GLY A 251 14.30 -14.06 0.02
N SER A 252 13.27 -13.42 0.59
CA SER A 252 11.99 -13.20 -0.12
C SER A 252 12.07 -12.06 -1.11
N VAL A 253 12.83 -11.02 -0.79
CA VAL A 253 13.22 -9.93 -1.69
C VAL A 253 14.74 -9.77 -1.69
N SER A 254 15.29 -9.11 -2.72
CA SER A 254 16.71 -8.84 -2.84
C SER A 254 17.18 -7.80 -1.82
N LEU A 255 18.51 -7.78 -1.57
CA LEU A 255 19.13 -6.75 -0.73
C LEU A 255 18.88 -5.33 -1.28
N GLN A 256 18.96 -5.18 -2.59
CA GLN A 256 18.73 -3.90 -3.27
C GLN A 256 17.31 -3.38 -3.07
N THR A 257 16.32 -4.28 -3.11
CA THR A 257 14.93 -3.96 -2.77
C THR A 257 14.80 -3.53 -1.31
N MET A 258 15.44 -4.23 -0.37
CA MET A 258 15.43 -3.85 1.04
C MET A 258 16.06 -2.48 1.27
N LEU A 259 17.22 -2.21 0.65
CA LEU A 259 17.90 -0.91 0.73
C LEU A 259 17.05 0.22 0.14
N SER A 260 16.41 -0.01 -1.01
CA SER A 260 15.49 0.97 -1.62
C SER A 260 14.38 1.36 -0.66
N ARG A 261 13.74 0.38 -0.04
CA ARG A 261 12.66 0.57 0.93
C ARG A 261 13.13 1.28 2.21
N ALA A 262 14.30 0.89 2.75
CA ALA A 262 14.86 1.50 3.96
C ALA A 262 15.25 2.97 3.75
N ARG A 263 15.82 3.31 2.59
CA ARG A 263 16.14 4.70 2.20
C ARG A 263 14.87 5.53 2.06
N ALA A 264 13.85 5.00 1.41
CA ALA A 264 12.56 5.69 1.27
C ALA A 264 11.89 5.91 2.64
N ALA A 265 11.90 4.91 3.53
CA ALA A 265 11.35 5.04 4.88
C ALA A 265 12.07 6.13 5.68
N LYS A 266 13.41 6.18 5.62
CA LYS A 266 14.21 7.23 6.27
C LYS A 266 13.89 8.61 5.71
N ALA A 267 13.81 8.75 4.38
CA ALA A 267 13.51 10.01 3.71
C ALA A 267 12.13 10.57 4.09
N PHE A 268 11.17 9.68 4.31
CA PHE A 268 9.80 10.03 4.72
C PHE A 268 9.59 10.08 6.24
N GLY A 269 10.62 9.83 7.06
CA GLY A 269 10.47 9.81 8.51
C GLY A 269 9.51 8.72 9.02
N THR A 270 9.28 7.67 8.22
CA THR A 270 8.43 6.52 8.55
C THR A 270 9.27 5.27 8.78
N PHE A 271 8.66 4.10 8.76
CA PHE A 271 9.30 2.82 9.02
C PHE A 271 9.16 1.85 7.84
N VAL A 272 10.03 0.83 7.84
CA VAL A 272 9.93 -0.34 6.97
C VAL A 272 10.20 -1.61 7.77
N SER A 273 9.37 -2.63 7.59
CA SER A 273 9.60 -3.92 8.23
C SER A 273 10.51 -4.81 7.36
N THR A 274 11.54 -5.36 7.99
CA THR A 274 12.44 -6.33 7.37
C THR A 274 11.86 -7.74 7.33
N GLY A 275 10.65 -7.94 7.88
CA GLY A 275 10.08 -9.26 8.00
C GLY A 275 10.80 -10.14 9.01
N GLU A 276 10.54 -11.45 8.93
CA GLU A 276 11.15 -12.45 9.82
C GLU A 276 12.55 -12.84 9.38
N GLY A 277 13.35 -13.30 10.31
CA GLY A 277 14.67 -13.87 10.04
C GLY A 277 15.85 -12.92 10.22
N GLY A 278 15.67 -11.83 10.95
CA GLY A 278 16.67 -10.79 11.13
C GLY A 278 16.78 -9.87 9.91
N TYR A 279 17.85 -9.09 9.82
CA TYR A 279 18.13 -8.24 8.67
C TYR A 279 19.64 -8.05 8.44
N PRO A 280 20.06 -7.80 7.17
CA PRO A 280 21.46 -7.67 6.80
C PRO A 280 22.12 -6.44 7.42
N GLU A 281 23.43 -6.52 7.69
CA GLU A 281 24.24 -5.41 8.22
C GLU A 281 24.18 -4.15 7.34
N ALA A 282 24.00 -4.31 6.04
CA ALA A 282 23.82 -3.18 5.11
C ALA A 282 22.63 -2.26 5.46
N LEU A 283 21.68 -2.75 6.26
CA LEU A 283 20.54 -1.96 6.75
C LEU A 283 20.80 -1.25 8.09
N TYR A 284 21.92 -1.52 8.80
CA TYR A 284 22.23 -0.88 10.08
C TYR A 284 22.19 0.67 10.07
N PRO A 285 22.59 1.37 8.99
CA PRO A 285 22.44 2.82 8.90
C PRO A 285 20.99 3.34 8.96
N TYR A 286 20.03 2.43 8.93
CA TYR A 286 18.58 2.72 8.92
C TYR A 286 17.86 2.18 10.16
N ASP A 287 18.58 1.73 11.19
CA ASP A 287 18.04 1.09 12.40
C ASP A 287 16.85 1.85 13.03
N ASP A 288 16.92 3.18 13.06
CA ASP A 288 15.85 4.04 13.61
C ASP A 288 14.57 4.06 12.76
N HIS A 289 14.59 3.48 11.55
CA HIS A 289 13.47 3.36 10.63
C HIS A 289 13.09 1.90 10.35
N ILE A 290 13.64 0.96 11.12
CA ILE A 290 13.44 -0.48 10.93
C ILE A 290 12.44 -1.03 11.95
N ILE A 291 11.58 -1.92 11.45
CA ILE A 291 10.76 -2.85 12.24
C ILE A 291 11.31 -4.25 11.98
N THR A 292 11.71 -4.98 13.00
CA THR A 292 12.07 -6.40 12.86
C THR A 292 10.98 -7.30 13.42
N GLN A 293 10.82 -8.50 12.86
CA GLN A 293 9.81 -9.44 13.29
C GLN A 293 10.39 -10.59 14.11
N ILE A 294 9.67 -10.96 15.17
CA ILE A 294 9.79 -12.23 15.87
C ILE A 294 8.64 -13.10 15.37
N ALA A 295 8.94 -14.07 14.52
CA ALA A 295 7.95 -14.99 13.97
C ALA A 295 8.01 -16.36 14.66
N THR A 296 7.04 -17.20 14.40
CA THR A 296 6.85 -18.51 15.06
C THR A 296 8.01 -19.48 14.88
N GLY A 297 8.84 -19.32 13.82
CA GLY A 297 10.04 -20.13 13.59
C GLY A 297 11.28 -19.64 14.32
N LEU A 298 11.24 -18.45 14.93
CA LEU A 298 12.35 -17.82 15.67
C LEU A 298 13.67 -17.68 14.88
N PHE A 299 13.66 -17.84 13.57
CA PHE A 299 14.84 -17.69 12.71
C PHE A 299 15.43 -16.28 12.83
N GLY A 300 16.73 -16.17 13.08
CA GLY A 300 17.45 -14.91 13.14
C GLY A 300 17.01 -13.97 14.28
N VAL A 301 16.29 -14.48 15.28
CA VAL A 301 15.92 -13.72 16.48
C VAL A 301 17.15 -13.64 17.39
N ARG A 302 17.68 -12.44 17.57
CA ARG A 302 18.90 -12.17 18.33
C ARG A 302 18.74 -10.87 19.14
N GLU A 303 19.32 -10.84 20.34
CA GLU A 303 19.25 -9.65 21.20
C GLU A 303 19.87 -8.42 20.54
N ASP A 304 21.01 -8.58 19.86
CA ASP A 304 21.68 -7.48 19.16
C ASP A 304 20.78 -6.85 18.09
N THR A 305 20.01 -7.67 17.36
CA THR A 305 19.04 -7.18 16.39
C THR A 305 17.87 -6.44 17.05
N ILE A 306 17.36 -6.99 18.15
CA ILE A 306 16.23 -6.38 18.91
C ILE A 306 16.66 -5.05 19.51
N GLN A 307 17.88 -4.94 20.05
CA GLN A 307 18.40 -3.72 20.69
C GLN A 307 18.59 -2.54 19.72
N ARG A 308 18.70 -2.82 18.41
CA ARG A 308 18.97 -1.81 17.39
C ARG A 308 17.72 -1.05 16.95
N VAL A 309 16.58 -1.71 16.89
CA VAL A 309 15.37 -1.20 16.22
C VAL A 309 14.46 -0.39 17.14
N ARG A 310 13.56 0.39 16.54
CA ARG A 310 12.56 1.19 17.26
C ARG A 310 11.21 0.50 17.43
N ILE A 311 10.94 -0.55 16.65
CA ILE A 311 9.71 -1.35 16.73
C ILE A 311 10.06 -2.82 16.54
N VAL A 312 9.58 -3.66 17.45
CA VAL A 312 9.66 -5.12 17.35
C VAL A 312 8.24 -5.65 17.16
N GLU A 313 8.02 -6.44 16.11
CA GLU A 313 6.72 -6.99 15.78
C GLU A 313 6.67 -8.50 15.99
N PHE A 314 5.82 -8.97 16.89
CA PHE A 314 5.46 -10.38 17.00
C PHE A 314 4.52 -10.75 15.85
N LYS A 315 4.95 -11.66 14.99
CA LYS A 315 4.16 -12.13 13.86
C LYS A 315 3.56 -13.49 14.17
N TYR A 316 2.29 -13.51 14.54
CA TYR A 316 1.52 -14.74 14.74
C TYR A 316 1.06 -15.37 13.44
N ALA A 317 0.65 -14.53 12.47
CA ALA A 317 0.13 -14.97 11.19
C ALA A 317 0.28 -13.88 10.12
N GLN A 318 -0.15 -14.19 8.91
CA GLN A 318 -0.34 -13.21 7.83
C GLN A 318 -1.59 -13.56 7.02
N GLY A 319 -2.29 -12.52 6.54
CA GLY A 319 -3.59 -12.66 5.90
C GLY A 319 -3.58 -13.47 4.61
N ALA A 320 -2.52 -13.35 3.81
CA ALA A 320 -2.43 -14.07 2.53
C ALA A 320 -2.33 -15.60 2.68
N LYS A 321 -1.86 -16.08 3.83
CA LYS A 321 -1.69 -17.52 4.12
C LYS A 321 -1.86 -17.83 5.61
N PRO A 322 -3.04 -17.67 6.19
CA PRO A 322 -3.28 -17.97 7.60
C PRO A 322 -2.99 -19.43 7.92
N GLY A 323 -2.37 -19.68 9.07
CA GLY A 323 -2.00 -21.03 9.50
C GLY A 323 -0.82 -21.67 8.76
N LEU A 324 -0.24 -20.98 7.80
CA LEU A 324 1.00 -21.36 7.13
C LEU A 324 2.08 -20.35 7.53
N GLY A 325 3.01 -20.69 8.38
CA GLY A 325 4.08 -19.78 8.78
C GLY A 325 4.93 -19.25 7.62
N GLY A 326 6.00 -18.53 7.94
CA GLY A 326 6.99 -18.07 6.97
C GLY A 326 7.65 -19.26 6.27
N HIS A 327 7.96 -19.11 4.98
CA HIS A 327 8.55 -20.18 4.19
C HIS A 327 9.51 -19.58 3.17
N LEU A 328 10.68 -20.20 3.07
CA LEU A 328 11.70 -19.86 2.10
C LEU A 328 12.24 -21.16 1.48
N LEU A 329 12.18 -21.24 0.15
CA LEU A 329 12.65 -22.41 -0.59
C LEU A 329 14.17 -22.55 -0.49
N ALA A 330 14.67 -23.79 -0.60
CA ALA A 330 16.06 -24.16 -0.42
C ALA A 330 17.03 -23.36 -1.31
N ASP A 331 16.66 -23.15 -2.57
CA ASP A 331 17.46 -22.41 -3.57
C ASP A 331 17.62 -20.91 -3.24
N LYS A 332 16.72 -20.35 -2.44
CA LYS A 332 16.82 -18.98 -1.93
C LYS A 332 17.61 -18.84 -0.63
N VAL A 333 17.93 -19.96 0.04
CA VAL A 333 18.74 -19.97 1.27
C VAL A 333 20.21 -19.97 0.89
N THR A 334 20.71 -18.82 0.43
CA THR A 334 22.13 -18.59 0.14
C THR A 334 22.97 -18.60 1.42
N ALA A 335 24.30 -18.58 1.29
CA ALA A 335 25.20 -18.54 2.45
C ALA A 335 24.90 -17.36 3.40
N ASP A 336 24.64 -16.16 2.85
CA ASP A 336 24.34 -14.97 3.64
C ASP A 336 22.99 -15.07 4.35
N VAL A 337 21.97 -15.60 3.65
CA VAL A 337 20.64 -15.84 4.25
C VAL A 337 20.74 -16.89 5.36
N ALA A 338 21.47 -17.98 5.13
CA ALA A 338 21.68 -19.04 6.11
C ALA A 338 22.38 -18.52 7.37
N LYS A 339 23.47 -17.76 7.21
CA LYS A 339 24.22 -17.14 8.30
C LYS A 339 23.32 -16.21 9.12
N MET A 340 22.58 -15.32 8.47
CA MET A 340 21.69 -14.35 9.13
C MET A 340 20.56 -15.05 9.92
N ARG A 341 19.99 -16.12 9.37
CA ARG A 341 18.87 -16.85 9.99
C ARG A 341 19.31 -17.93 10.97
N GLY A 342 20.60 -18.21 11.10
CA GLY A 342 21.11 -19.32 11.92
C GLY A 342 20.67 -20.68 11.37
N SER A 343 20.68 -20.85 10.04
CA SER A 343 20.18 -22.04 9.34
C SER A 343 21.23 -22.68 8.44
N VAL A 344 20.89 -23.79 7.80
CA VAL A 344 21.77 -24.50 6.86
C VAL A 344 21.52 -24.00 5.44
N GLN A 345 22.60 -23.68 4.71
CA GLN A 345 22.53 -23.28 3.31
C GLN A 345 21.83 -24.36 2.46
N PHE A 346 21.02 -23.94 1.49
CA PHE A 346 20.23 -24.80 0.60
C PHE A 346 19.26 -25.75 1.32
N SER A 347 18.84 -25.40 2.54
CA SER A 347 17.78 -26.09 3.26
C SER A 347 16.54 -25.20 3.33
N SER A 348 15.38 -25.74 2.94
CA SER A 348 14.11 -25.00 3.04
C SER A 348 13.77 -24.66 4.48
N LEU A 349 13.27 -23.45 4.71
CA LEU A 349 12.91 -22.94 6.02
C LEU A 349 11.40 -22.79 6.11
N PHE A 350 10.81 -23.32 7.17
CA PHE A 350 9.38 -23.23 7.46
C PHE A 350 9.18 -22.77 8.89
N SER A 351 8.36 -21.75 9.09
CA SER A 351 7.89 -21.37 10.42
C SER A 351 6.69 -22.24 10.80
N PRO A 352 6.67 -22.79 12.02
CA PRO A 352 5.50 -23.51 12.52
C PRO A 352 4.33 -22.56 12.76
N PHE A 353 3.16 -23.12 13.03
CA PHE A 353 1.99 -22.43 13.53
C PHE A 353 1.41 -23.26 14.69
N PRO A 354 1.18 -22.67 15.86
CA PRO A 354 1.51 -21.33 16.38
C PRO A 354 2.92 -21.22 16.99
N PHE A 355 3.19 -20.17 17.80
CA PHE A 355 4.38 -20.12 18.65
C PHE A 355 4.35 -21.28 19.65
N HIS A 356 5.45 -22.05 19.76
CA HIS A 356 5.52 -23.20 20.65
C HIS A 356 5.50 -22.85 22.15
N SER A 357 5.86 -21.61 22.49
CA SER A 357 5.97 -21.15 23.88
C SER A 357 4.86 -20.19 24.29
N VAL A 358 3.82 -20.01 23.47
CA VAL A 358 2.71 -19.09 23.74
C VAL A 358 1.39 -19.84 23.65
N TYR A 359 0.79 -20.10 24.81
CA TYR A 359 -0.49 -20.80 24.94
C TYR A 359 -1.57 -19.92 25.60
N SER A 360 -1.18 -18.74 26.09
CA SER A 360 -2.09 -17.78 26.73
C SER A 360 -1.62 -16.35 26.52
N VAL A 361 -2.46 -15.37 26.91
CA VAL A 361 -2.10 -13.94 26.93
C VAL A 361 -0.94 -13.67 27.89
N GLU A 362 -0.89 -14.40 29.02
CA GLU A 362 0.18 -14.28 30.02
C GLU A 362 1.51 -14.78 29.49
N ASP A 363 1.51 -15.85 28.70
CA ASP A 363 2.74 -16.33 28.04
C ASP A 363 3.21 -15.30 27.00
N HIS A 364 2.29 -14.73 26.22
CA HIS A 364 2.63 -13.66 25.29
C HIS A 364 3.19 -12.45 26.04
N LYS A 365 2.60 -12.08 27.18
CA LYS A 365 3.10 -10.97 28.00
C LYS A 365 4.54 -11.18 28.44
N LYS A 366 4.97 -12.38 28.81
CA LYS A 366 6.36 -12.68 29.16
C LYS A 366 7.31 -12.36 27.99
N HIS A 367 6.93 -12.70 26.77
CA HIS A 367 7.73 -12.37 25.58
C HIS A 367 7.77 -10.86 25.30
N VAL A 368 6.64 -10.16 25.50
CA VAL A 368 6.58 -8.70 25.37
C VAL A 368 7.46 -8.03 26.43
N ASP A 369 7.38 -8.49 27.69
CA ASP A 369 8.21 -7.97 28.78
C ASP A 369 9.70 -8.23 28.56
N TRP A 370 10.06 -9.37 27.98
CA TRP A 370 11.44 -9.67 27.56
C TRP A 370 11.93 -8.68 26.49
N VAL A 371 11.14 -8.41 25.45
CA VAL A 371 11.52 -7.41 24.42
C VAL A 371 11.75 -6.03 25.05
N ARG A 372 10.87 -5.62 25.97
CA ARG A 372 11.02 -4.33 26.68
C ARG A 372 12.24 -4.26 27.55
N ALA A 373 12.56 -5.36 28.25
CA ALA A 373 13.78 -5.44 29.07
C ALA A 373 15.03 -5.38 28.19
N THR A 374 15.00 -6.01 27.02
CA THR A 374 16.11 -6.04 26.06
C THR A 374 16.27 -4.70 25.35
N ASN A 375 15.15 -4.03 24.98
CA ASN A 375 15.16 -2.72 24.30
C ASN A 375 14.04 -1.80 24.80
N PRO A 376 14.28 -0.99 25.84
CA PRO A 376 13.29 -0.03 26.36
C PRO A 376 12.88 1.07 25.37
N ARG A 377 13.64 1.26 24.30
CA ARG A 377 13.35 2.26 23.26
C ARG A 377 12.41 1.72 22.17
N ALA A 378 12.11 0.43 22.18
CA ALA A 378 11.26 -0.16 21.17
C ALA A 378 9.79 -0.14 21.58
N LEU A 379 8.92 0.10 20.61
CA LEU A 379 7.50 -0.25 20.68
C LEU A 379 7.31 -1.72 20.32
N VAL A 380 6.27 -2.32 20.88
CA VAL A 380 5.87 -3.69 20.55
C VAL A 380 4.62 -3.67 19.67
N SER A 381 4.75 -4.24 18.48
CA SER A 381 3.66 -4.51 17.54
C SER A 381 3.29 -6.00 17.57
N VAL A 382 2.01 -6.30 17.36
CA VAL A 382 1.51 -7.66 17.22
C VAL A 382 0.76 -7.78 15.90
N LYS A 383 1.31 -8.58 14.98
CA LYS A 383 0.72 -8.85 13.67
C LYS A 383 -0.08 -10.14 13.68
N VAL A 384 -1.35 -10.05 13.32
CA VAL A 384 -2.28 -11.17 13.22
C VAL A 384 -2.96 -11.21 11.85
N SER A 385 -3.40 -12.39 11.42
CA SER A 385 -4.37 -12.48 10.33
C SER A 385 -5.76 -12.09 10.84
N THR A 386 -6.76 -12.17 9.99
CA THR A 386 -8.14 -11.78 10.29
C THR A 386 -9.08 -12.99 10.37
N PRO A 387 -8.98 -13.85 11.41
CA PRO A 387 -9.97 -14.88 11.71
C PRO A 387 -11.27 -14.27 12.24
N ASN A 388 -12.27 -15.10 12.49
CA ASN A 388 -13.56 -14.64 12.98
C ASN A 388 -13.47 -13.93 14.35
N ASP A 389 -12.58 -14.39 15.22
CA ASP A 389 -12.35 -13.90 16.58
C ASP A 389 -11.17 -12.92 16.69
N VAL A 390 -10.83 -12.24 15.61
CA VAL A 390 -9.71 -11.30 15.55
C VAL A 390 -9.85 -10.13 16.54
N ASP A 391 -11.06 -9.74 16.89
CA ASP A 391 -11.38 -8.74 17.91
C ASP A 391 -10.90 -9.19 19.31
N MET A 392 -11.18 -10.43 19.69
CA MET A 392 -10.70 -11.03 20.95
C MET A 392 -9.16 -11.13 20.97
N VAL A 393 -8.55 -11.50 19.83
CA VAL A 393 -7.09 -11.55 19.69
C VAL A 393 -6.46 -10.16 19.85
N ALA A 394 -7.11 -9.12 19.34
CA ALA A 394 -6.66 -7.74 19.51
C ALA A 394 -6.68 -7.31 20.99
N VAL A 395 -7.77 -7.61 21.72
CA VAL A 395 -7.88 -7.33 23.16
C VAL A 395 -6.84 -8.12 23.96
N GLY A 396 -6.65 -9.42 23.65
CA GLY A 396 -5.60 -10.22 24.27
C GLY A 396 -4.21 -9.65 24.07
N SER A 397 -3.91 -9.17 22.85
CA SER A 397 -2.64 -8.52 22.51
C SER A 397 -2.44 -7.19 23.28
N TYR A 398 -3.53 -6.43 23.48
CA TYR A 398 -3.51 -5.24 24.33
C TYR A 398 -3.11 -5.59 25.78
N TYR A 399 -3.70 -6.62 26.40
CA TYR A 399 -3.37 -7.04 27.76
C TYR A 399 -1.99 -7.66 27.86
N ALA A 400 -1.50 -8.31 26.82
CA ALA A 400 -0.10 -8.74 26.73
C ALA A 400 0.88 -7.55 26.70
N GLY A 401 0.37 -6.36 26.39
CA GLY A 401 1.14 -5.11 26.46
C GLY A 401 1.56 -4.56 25.10
N ALA A 402 0.96 -4.93 24.00
CA ALA A 402 1.24 -4.34 22.69
C ALA A 402 0.93 -2.84 22.66
N ASN A 403 1.73 -2.08 21.91
CA ASN A 403 1.48 -0.68 21.56
C ASN A 403 0.68 -0.59 20.24
N ILE A 404 0.97 -1.51 19.32
CA ILE A 404 0.40 -1.54 17.97
C ILE A 404 -0.24 -2.92 17.74
N ILE A 405 -1.46 -2.93 17.23
CA ILE A 405 -2.12 -4.12 16.68
C ILE A 405 -2.10 -3.97 15.17
N HIS A 406 -1.50 -4.92 14.48
CA HIS A 406 -1.41 -4.97 13.03
C HIS A 406 -2.32 -6.07 12.48
N LEU A 407 -3.46 -5.68 11.90
CA LEU A 407 -4.38 -6.58 11.22
C LEU A 407 -3.91 -6.80 9.78
N ASP A 408 -3.76 -8.05 9.37
CA ASP A 408 -3.35 -8.42 8.00
C ASP A 408 -4.45 -9.22 7.31
N GLY A 409 -5.21 -8.57 6.44
CA GLY A 409 -6.39 -9.13 5.76
C GLY A 409 -6.07 -10.08 4.62
N GLY A 410 -7.11 -10.79 4.17
CA GLY A 410 -7.01 -11.89 3.19
C GLY A 410 -6.43 -11.50 1.82
N TYR A 411 -6.49 -10.23 1.44
CA TYR A 411 -6.01 -9.76 0.13
C TYR A 411 -4.53 -9.38 0.10
N GLY A 412 -3.77 -9.74 1.12
CA GLY A 412 -2.32 -9.54 1.16
C GLY A 412 -1.60 -10.22 -0.01
N GLY A 413 -0.52 -9.58 -0.51
CA GLY A 413 0.34 -10.14 -1.53
C GLY A 413 1.32 -11.15 -0.94
N THR A 414 1.52 -12.29 -1.61
CA THR A 414 2.60 -13.24 -1.34
C THR A 414 2.90 -14.07 -2.57
N GLY A 415 4.21 -14.31 -2.84
CA GLY A 415 4.64 -15.31 -3.83
C GLY A 415 4.66 -16.73 -3.27
N ALA A 416 4.76 -16.87 -1.93
CA ALA A 416 5.09 -18.11 -1.24
C ALA A 416 3.87 -18.79 -0.58
N ALA A 417 2.69 -18.78 -1.22
CA ALA A 417 1.51 -19.47 -0.70
C ALA A 417 0.82 -20.28 -1.79
N PRO A 418 0.24 -21.44 -1.44
CA PRO A 418 -0.66 -22.16 -2.36
C PRO A 418 -1.82 -21.28 -2.78
N ASP A 419 -2.24 -21.35 -4.03
CA ASP A 419 -3.34 -20.53 -4.57
C ASP A 419 -4.65 -20.72 -3.81
N ILE A 420 -4.91 -21.94 -3.33
CA ILE A 420 -6.09 -22.24 -2.51
C ILE A 420 -6.11 -21.48 -1.16
N ALA A 421 -4.96 -21.12 -0.63
CA ALA A 421 -4.87 -20.35 0.62
C ALA A 421 -5.02 -18.83 0.38
N LYS A 422 -4.55 -18.37 -0.79
CA LYS A 422 -4.59 -16.94 -1.12
C LYS A 422 -6.02 -16.47 -1.26
N LYS A 423 -6.37 -15.39 -0.52
CA LYS A 423 -7.67 -14.71 -0.63
C LYS A 423 -8.91 -15.51 -0.21
N ASN A 424 -8.74 -16.74 0.33
CA ASN A 424 -9.85 -17.65 0.59
C ASN A 424 -10.02 -18.05 2.06
N ILE A 425 -9.12 -17.63 2.97
CA ILE A 425 -9.14 -18.10 4.37
C ILE A 425 -9.34 -16.93 5.33
N ALA A 426 -8.51 -15.90 5.25
CA ALA A 426 -8.63 -14.74 6.13
C ALA A 426 -9.74 -13.79 5.65
N MET A 427 -10.41 -13.15 6.61
CA MET A 427 -11.41 -12.13 6.34
C MET A 427 -10.77 -10.96 5.56
N PRO A 428 -11.44 -10.38 4.56
CA PRO A 428 -11.02 -9.14 3.94
C PRO A 428 -10.87 -8.01 4.97
N ILE A 429 -9.84 -7.17 4.79
CA ILE A 429 -9.45 -6.18 5.79
C ILE A 429 -10.53 -5.14 6.07
N GLU A 430 -11.32 -4.79 5.06
CA GLU A 430 -12.42 -3.83 5.17
C GLU A 430 -13.53 -4.27 6.14
N TYR A 431 -13.69 -5.57 6.34
CA TYR A 431 -14.63 -6.13 7.32
C TYR A 431 -13.98 -6.30 8.70
N ALA A 432 -12.69 -6.59 8.74
CA ALA A 432 -11.97 -6.82 10.00
C ALA A 432 -11.75 -5.53 10.79
N ILE A 433 -11.48 -4.40 10.10
CA ILE A 433 -11.25 -3.11 10.76
C ILE A 433 -12.45 -2.69 11.63
N PRO A 434 -13.70 -2.59 11.09
CA PRO A 434 -14.85 -2.19 11.88
C PRO A 434 -15.12 -3.12 13.05
N LYS A 435 -14.97 -4.44 12.85
CA LYS A 435 -15.17 -5.44 13.90
C LYS A 435 -14.24 -5.20 15.09
N VAL A 436 -12.94 -5.05 14.82
CA VAL A 436 -11.94 -4.81 15.86
C VAL A 436 -12.12 -3.43 16.47
N HIS A 437 -12.30 -2.40 15.65
CA HIS A 437 -12.47 -1.02 16.11
C HIS A 437 -13.66 -0.90 17.08
N LYS A 438 -14.82 -1.40 16.68
CA LYS A 438 -16.04 -1.40 17.51
C LYS A 438 -15.82 -2.11 18.84
N PHE A 439 -15.18 -3.28 18.82
CA PHE A 439 -14.93 -4.05 20.03
C PHE A 439 -13.96 -3.35 20.98
N LEU A 440 -12.87 -2.75 20.46
CA LEU A 440 -11.94 -1.94 21.27
C LEU A 440 -12.60 -0.71 21.90
N VAL A 441 -13.59 -0.11 21.22
CA VAL A 441 -14.41 1.00 21.78
C VAL A 441 -15.29 0.47 22.91
N GLN A 442 -15.94 -0.68 22.72
CA GLN A 442 -16.79 -1.31 23.74
C GLN A 442 -16.00 -1.69 25.00
N GLU A 443 -14.77 -2.15 24.83
CA GLU A 443 -13.84 -2.47 25.93
C GLU A 443 -13.22 -1.22 26.58
N GLY A 444 -13.45 -0.02 26.03
CA GLY A 444 -12.91 1.22 26.57
C GLY A 444 -11.41 1.44 26.40
N ILE A 445 -10.77 0.66 25.52
CA ILE A 445 -9.30 0.66 25.32
C ILE A 445 -8.86 1.21 23.95
N ARG A 446 -9.81 1.64 23.11
CA ARG A 446 -9.49 2.10 21.74
C ARG A 446 -8.46 3.21 21.68
N ASP A 447 -8.44 4.09 22.66
CA ASP A 447 -7.54 5.25 22.73
C ASP A 447 -6.21 4.96 23.44
N GLU A 448 -5.95 3.69 23.78
CA GLU A 448 -4.71 3.27 24.41
C GLU A 448 -3.78 2.48 23.49
N LEU A 449 -4.20 2.20 22.25
CA LEU A 449 -3.42 1.45 21.27
C LEU A 449 -3.54 2.05 19.86
N VAL A 450 -2.64 1.63 18.99
CA VAL A 450 -2.64 1.97 17.56
C VAL A 450 -3.08 0.76 16.76
N LEU A 451 -4.07 0.93 15.89
CA LEU A 451 -4.61 -0.11 15.02
C LEU A 451 -4.13 0.14 13.58
N MET A 452 -3.22 -0.71 13.10
CA MET A 452 -2.70 -0.66 11.74
C MET A 452 -3.34 -1.75 10.89
N ALA A 453 -3.64 -1.45 9.64
CA ALA A 453 -4.30 -2.35 8.70
C ALA A 453 -3.45 -2.64 7.47
N SER A 454 -3.41 -3.89 7.03
CA SER A 454 -2.77 -4.32 5.79
C SER A 454 -3.58 -5.41 5.07
N GLY A 455 -3.12 -5.83 3.89
CA GLY A 455 -3.78 -6.87 3.12
C GLY A 455 -4.82 -6.33 2.14
N GLY A 456 -4.36 -5.63 1.09
CA GLY A 456 -5.20 -5.06 0.06
C GLY A 456 -5.12 -3.54 -0.04
N ILE A 457 -4.15 -2.91 0.60
CA ILE A 457 -3.89 -1.47 0.50
C ILE A 457 -3.10 -1.20 -0.78
N ARG A 458 -3.66 -0.43 -1.69
CA ARG A 458 -3.13 -0.21 -3.04
C ARG A 458 -2.99 1.26 -3.40
N THR A 459 -3.78 2.13 -2.76
CA THR A 459 -3.90 3.56 -3.08
C THR A 459 -4.01 4.41 -1.82
N ALA A 460 -3.85 5.71 -1.96
CA ALA A 460 -4.17 6.68 -0.90
C ALA A 460 -5.64 6.63 -0.48
N TYR A 461 -6.54 6.35 -1.44
CA TYR A 461 -7.97 6.17 -1.17
C TYR A 461 -8.24 4.95 -0.29
N ASP A 462 -7.55 3.81 -0.52
CA ASP A 462 -7.65 2.64 0.35
C ASP A 462 -7.19 2.98 1.78
N ILE A 463 -6.11 3.77 1.93
CA ILE A 463 -5.62 4.24 3.24
C ILE A 463 -6.68 5.10 3.94
N ALA A 464 -7.22 6.10 3.24
CA ALA A 464 -8.25 6.97 3.80
C ALA A 464 -9.52 6.20 4.19
N LYS A 465 -9.98 5.26 3.34
CA LYS A 465 -11.12 4.38 3.64
C LYS A 465 -10.86 3.49 4.86
N ALA A 466 -9.66 2.91 4.98
CA ALA A 466 -9.27 2.12 6.15
C ALA A 466 -9.33 2.93 7.45
N ILE A 467 -8.87 4.19 7.41
CA ILE A 467 -8.90 5.10 8.56
C ILE A 467 -10.35 5.49 8.88
N ALA A 468 -11.17 5.81 7.89
CA ALA A 468 -12.58 6.11 8.09
C ALA A 468 -13.35 4.91 8.68
N LEU A 469 -12.96 3.68 8.37
CA LEU A 469 -13.51 2.46 8.98
C LEU A 469 -13.05 2.22 10.42
N GLY A 470 -12.01 2.92 10.90
CA GLY A 470 -11.56 2.86 12.29
C GLY A 470 -10.11 2.44 12.50
N ALA A 471 -9.30 2.24 11.47
CA ALA A 471 -7.85 2.09 11.61
C ALA A 471 -7.19 3.44 11.99
N ASP A 472 -5.96 3.40 12.48
CA ASP A 472 -5.14 4.61 12.66
C ASP A 472 -4.24 4.87 11.45
N GLY A 473 -3.88 3.82 10.73
CA GLY A 473 -3.06 3.88 9.56
C GLY A 473 -2.94 2.52 8.90
N CYS A 474 -2.05 2.42 7.91
CA CYS A 474 -1.90 1.23 7.08
C CYS A 474 -0.45 0.72 7.03
N VAL A 475 -0.32 -0.58 6.74
CA VAL A 475 0.96 -1.19 6.41
C VAL A 475 0.92 -1.61 4.95
N ILE A 476 1.83 -1.06 4.16
CA ILE A 476 1.86 -1.25 2.71
C ILE A 476 2.95 -2.23 2.30
N GLY A 477 2.68 -3.07 1.32
CA GLY A 477 3.64 -4.06 0.84
C GLY A 477 3.74 -4.04 -0.68
N THR A 478 2.77 -4.65 -1.36
CA THR A 478 2.77 -4.80 -2.81
C THR A 478 2.92 -3.47 -3.56
N ALA A 479 2.35 -2.38 -3.05
CA ALA A 479 2.45 -1.07 -3.69
C ALA A 479 3.91 -0.58 -3.83
N GLU A 480 4.76 -0.80 -2.81
CA GLU A 480 6.19 -0.48 -2.91
C GLU A 480 6.89 -1.32 -3.98
N LEU A 481 6.52 -2.61 -4.12
CA LEU A 481 7.08 -3.47 -5.16
C LEU A 481 6.60 -3.07 -6.55
N VAL A 482 5.34 -2.64 -6.68
CA VAL A 482 4.80 -2.10 -7.93
C VAL A 482 5.51 -0.80 -8.30
N ALA A 483 5.82 0.08 -7.34
CA ALA A 483 6.66 1.25 -7.59
C ALA A 483 8.04 0.87 -8.18
N LEU A 484 8.57 -0.31 -7.82
CA LEU A 484 9.79 -0.91 -8.40
C LEU A 484 9.52 -1.69 -9.69
N GLU A 485 8.37 -1.48 -10.32
CA GLU A 485 7.94 -2.09 -11.59
C GLU A 485 7.55 -3.58 -11.51
N CYS A 486 7.13 -4.07 -10.34
CA CYS A 486 6.48 -5.38 -10.26
C CYS A 486 5.18 -5.39 -11.07
N ASN A 487 5.09 -6.24 -12.08
CA ASN A 487 3.92 -6.39 -12.94
C ASN A 487 2.94 -7.50 -12.47
N ARG A 488 3.13 -8.03 -11.27
CA ARG A 488 2.28 -9.08 -10.69
C ARG A 488 2.24 -10.42 -11.45
N CYS A 489 3.31 -10.76 -12.15
CA CYS A 489 3.39 -12.00 -12.96
C CYS A 489 3.34 -13.31 -12.15
N GLY A 490 3.49 -13.26 -10.81
CA GLY A 490 3.42 -14.45 -9.96
C GLY A 490 4.65 -15.38 -9.99
N ASN A 491 5.75 -14.99 -10.64
CA ASN A 491 6.94 -15.82 -10.80
C ASN A 491 7.96 -15.70 -9.67
N CYS A 492 7.60 -15.12 -8.53
CA CYS A 492 8.53 -14.83 -7.42
C CYS A 492 9.25 -16.07 -6.87
N GLU A 493 8.63 -17.25 -6.95
CA GLU A 493 9.15 -18.54 -6.40
C GLU A 493 9.55 -19.53 -7.51
N ARG A 494 9.67 -19.09 -8.77
CA ARG A 494 9.99 -19.97 -9.90
C ARG A 494 11.40 -19.72 -10.43
N GLY A 495 12.17 -20.77 -10.72
CA GLY A 495 13.49 -20.71 -11.30
C GLY A 495 14.43 -19.80 -10.50
N ARG A 496 15.09 -18.87 -11.16
CA ARG A 496 16.00 -17.88 -10.54
C ARG A 496 15.25 -16.79 -9.73
N GLY A 497 13.93 -16.85 -9.63
CA GLY A 497 13.09 -15.86 -8.95
C GLY A 497 12.56 -14.76 -9.87
N CYS A 498 12.41 -13.56 -9.31
CA CYS A 498 11.83 -12.43 -10.01
C CYS A 498 12.73 -11.91 -11.14
N PRO A 499 12.25 -11.85 -12.40
CA PRO A 499 13.06 -11.36 -13.54
C PRO A 499 13.36 -9.85 -13.46
N PHE A 500 12.68 -9.12 -12.59
CA PHE A 500 12.90 -7.68 -12.35
C PHE A 500 13.87 -7.41 -11.18
N GLY A 501 14.49 -8.43 -10.59
CA GLY A 501 15.46 -8.26 -9.50
C GLY A 501 14.84 -7.96 -8.13
N ILE A 502 13.50 -7.93 -8.02
CA ILE A 502 12.80 -7.56 -6.79
C ILE A 502 12.79 -8.71 -5.78
N ALA A 503 12.19 -9.85 -6.14
CA ALA A 503 11.99 -11.00 -5.28
C ALA A 503 12.92 -12.16 -5.68
N THR A 504 14.22 -11.95 -5.53
CA THR A 504 15.27 -12.91 -5.91
C THR A 504 16.45 -12.84 -4.97
N THR A 505 17.21 -13.94 -4.85
CA THR A 505 18.53 -14.01 -4.23
C THR A 505 19.64 -14.26 -5.27
N ASP A 506 19.28 -14.31 -6.56
CA ASP A 506 20.24 -14.44 -7.65
C ASP A 506 21.10 -13.17 -7.73
N PRO A 507 22.47 -13.32 -7.72
CA PRO A 507 23.38 -12.18 -7.68
C PRO A 507 23.28 -11.26 -8.90
N GLU A 508 23.01 -11.81 -10.09
CA GLU A 508 22.91 -11.03 -11.34
C GLU A 508 21.56 -10.31 -11.39
N LEU A 509 20.47 -11.04 -11.15
CA LEU A 509 19.13 -10.46 -11.19
C LEU A 509 18.94 -9.39 -10.11
N SER A 510 19.52 -9.57 -8.92
CA SER A 510 19.41 -8.59 -7.84
C SER A 510 20.02 -7.23 -8.20
N GLN A 511 21.02 -7.18 -9.09
CA GLN A 511 21.65 -5.94 -9.54
C GLN A 511 20.79 -5.12 -10.51
N LEU A 512 19.69 -5.68 -11.00
CA LEU A 512 18.75 -4.93 -11.85
C LEU A 512 18.06 -3.77 -11.12
N ILE A 513 18.03 -3.79 -9.79
CA ILE A 513 17.52 -2.71 -8.95
C ILE A 513 18.69 -1.92 -8.37
N ALA A 514 18.89 -0.68 -8.82
CA ALA A 514 19.76 0.27 -8.15
C ALA A 514 19.04 0.84 -6.91
N PRO A 515 19.58 0.74 -5.69
CA PRO A 515 18.89 1.17 -4.48
C PRO A 515 18.48 2.65 -4.46
N ASP A 516 19.26 3.54 -5.08
CA ASP A 516 18.92 4.98 -5.16
C ASP A 516 17.74 5.23 -6.10
N TRP A 517 17.72 4.55 -7.26
CA TRP A 517 16.60 4.60 -8.19
C TRP A 517 15.34 4.04 -7.52
N GLY A 518 15.44 2.87 -6.89
CA GLY A 518 14.30 2.25 -6.23
C GLY A 518 13.76 3.08 -5.06
N ALA A 519 14.65 3.67 -4.25
CA ALA A 519 14.25 4.57 -3.17
C ALA A 519 13.49 5.78 -3.69
N GLN A 520 14.00 6.44 -4.74
CA GLN A 520 13.35 7.62 -5.30
C GLN A 520 11.98 7.30 -5.91
N ARG A 521 11.80 6.13 -6.53
CA ARG A 521 10.49 5.71 -7.03
C ARG A 521 9.48 5.53 -5.90
N ILE A 522 9.88 4.94 -4.79
CA ILE A 522 9.01 4.81 -3.61
C ILE A 522 8.72 6.18 -2.99
N ILE A 523 9.72 7.06 -2.90
CA ILE A 523 9.57 8.45 -2.42
C ILE A 523 8.56 9.21 -3.28
N ASN A 524 8.67 9.14 -4.60
CA ASN A 524 7.73 9.76 -5.52
C ASN A 524 6.29 9.24 -5.32
N LEU A 525 6.12 7.91 -5.18
CA LEU A 525 4.82 7.30 -4.87
C LEU A 525 4.24 7.85 -3.56
N PHE A 526 5.06 7.94 -2.52
CA PHE A 526 4.64 8.42 -1.21
C PHE A 526 4.22 9.89 -1.23
N HIS A 527 4.92 10.73 -1.99
CA HIS A 527 4.52 12.11 -2.22
C HIS A 527 3.17 12.20 -2.94
N ALA A 528 2.96 11.41 -4.01
CA ALA A 528 1.69 11.37 -4.73
C ALA A 528 0.54 10.95 -3.80
N TRP A 529 0.74 9.94 -2.96
CA TRP A 529 -0.26 9.49 -2.01
C TRP A 529 -0.53 10.52 -0.91
N ARG A 530 0.52 11.17 -0.38
CA ARG A 530 0.35 12.24 0.61
C ARG A 530 -0.47 13.39 0.03
N ALA A 531 -0.17 13.82 -1.19
CA ALA A 531 -0.94 14.87 -1.87
C ALA A 531 -2.42 14.49 -2.03
N GLN A 532 -2.71 13.24 -2.43
CA GLN A 532 -4.09 12.75 -2.54
C GLN A 532 -4.81 12.69 -1.17
N LEU A 533 -4.12 12.30 -0.09
CA LEU A 533 -4.72 12.34 1.25
C LEU A 533 -5.07 13.76 1.67
N ILE A 534 -4.19 14.72 1.38
CA ILE A 534 -4.44 16.15 1.66
C ILE A 534 -5.68 16.63 0.87
N GLU A 535 -5.80 16.27 -0.41
CA GLU A 535 -6.98 16.59 -1.22
C GLU A 535 -8.25 15.98 -0.61
N ILE A 536 -8.24 14.72 -0.22
CA ILE A 536 -9.38 14.06 0.45
C ILE A 536 -9.77 14.78 1.74
N LEU A 537 -8.80 15.16 2.58
CA LEU A 537 -9.06 15.88 3.82
C LEU A 537 -9.64 17.27 3.56
N GLN A 538 -9.16 17.97 2.54
CA GLN A 538 -9.68 19.27 2.12
C GLN A 538 -11.15 19.19 1.64
N GLU A 539 -11.49 18.18 0.83
CA GLU A 539 -12.85 17.92 0.37
C GLU A 539 -13.80 17.61 1.55
N LEU A 540 -13.28 16.96 2.58
CA LEU A 540 -14.02 16.64 3.80
C LEU A 540 -14.04 17.79 4.84
N GLY A 541 -13.30 18.89 4.60
CA GLY A 541 -13.18 19.99 5.54
C GLY A 541 -12.38 19.65 6.81
N MET A 542 -11.51 18.64 6.74
CA MET A 542 -10.69 18.14 7.86
C MET A 542 -9.28 18.76 7.84
N ARG A 543 -8.75 19.05 9.02
CA ARG A 543 -7.40 19.63 9.20
C ARG A 543 -6.33 18.59 9.50
N SER A 544 -6.73 17.38 9.92
CA SER A 544 -5.84 16.29 10.26
C SER A 544 -6.43 14.96 9.83
N ILE A 545 -5.57 14.02 9.39
CA ILE A 545 -5.96 12.64 9.08
C ILE A 545 -6.57 11.93 10.31
N LEU A 546 -6.21 12.36 11.52
CA LEU A 546 -6.77 11.83 12.76
C LEU A 546 -8.28 12.10 12.88
N GLU A 547 -8.77 13.20 12.31
CA GLU A 547 -10.21 13.52 12.29
C GLU A 547 -11.02 12.51 11.47
N LEU A 548 -10.38 11.78 10.56
CA LEU A 548 -11.04 10.79 9.72
C LEU A 548 -11.28 9.45 10.43
N ARG A 549 -10.60 9.16 11.55
CA ARG A 549 -10.74 7.89 12.27
C ARG A 549 -12.18 7.63 12.71
N GLY A 550 -12.76 6.50 12.25
CA GLY A 550 -14.12 6.09 12.61
C GLY A 550 -15.26 6.92 11.98
N ARG A 551 -14.93 7.79 11.03
CA ARG A 551 -15.89 8.66 10.31
C ARG A 551 -16.56 7.90 9.18
N VAL A 552 -17.35 6.88 9.52
CA VAL A 552 -18.09 6.06 8.54
C VAL A 552 -19.17 6.84 7.80
N ASP A 553 -19.61 7.96 8.35
CA ASP A 553 -20.59 8.88 7.77
C ASP A 553 -20.12 9.54 6.46
N VAL A 554 -18.80 9.52 6.19
CA VAL A 554 -18.25 10.04 4.93
C VAL A 554 -18.12 8.96 3.84
N LEU A 555 -18.55 7.72 4.12
CA LEU A 555 -18.44 6.57 3.22
C LEU A 555 -19.81 6.09 2.75
N GLU A 556 -19.87 5.61 1.51
CA GLU A 556 -21.02 4.93 0.93
C GLU A 556 -20.64 3.57 0.38
N TYR A 557 -21.51 2.57 0.56
CA TYR A 557 -21.39 1.26 -0.08
C TYR A 557 -21.96 1.30 -1.50
N ILE A 558 -21.27 0.59 -2.39
CA ILE A 558 -21.64 0.50 -3.80
C ILE A 558 -22.36 -0.83 -4.02
N ASP A 559 -23.70 -0.81 -4.11
CA ASP A 559 -24.53 -2.02 -4.24
C ASP A 559 -24.45 -2.69 -5.62
N GLU A 560 -24.24 -1.93 -6.68
CA GLU A 560 -24.07 -2.45 -8.04
C GLU A 560 -22.86 -1.82 -8.72
N MET A 561 -21.83 -2.61 -8.97
CA MET A 561 -20.84 -2.25 -9.97
C MET A 561 -21.47 -2.55 -11.34
N LYS A 562 -21.97 -1.52 -12.02
CA LYS A 562 -22.32 -1.66 -13.44
C LYS A 562 -21.03 -1.88 -14.20
N ASP A 563 -20.98 -3.00 -14.94
CA ASP A 563 -19.90 -3.29 -15.87
C ASP A 563 -19.71 -2.09 -16.81
N HIS A 564 -18.55 -1.47 -16.76
CA HIS A 564 -18.13 -0.40 -17.66
C HIS A 564 -16.98 -0.87 -18.52
#